data_8aeb5f6d6665ae18228b3c5220627af3
#
_entry.id   8aeb5f6d6665ae18228b3c5220627af3
#
_cell.length_a   1.000
_cell.length_b   1.000
_cell.length_c   1.000
_cell.angle_alpha   90.00
_cell.angle_beta   90.00
_cell.angle_gamma   90.00
#
_symmetry.space_group_name_H-M   'P 1'
#
loop_
_entity.id
_entity.type
_entity.pdbx_description
1 polymer ?
#
loop_
_entity_poly.entity_id
_entity_poly.type
_entity_poly.pdbx_seq_one_letter_code
_entity_poly.pdbx_strand_id
1 'polypeptide(L)'
;MLKVLGSFIIIAGVLGGYAMANGDMAMLWQPAEMVIILGAGIGSLIVGNPKEVLGEMLTQAKGVFIYRRRGEEFQRQLLMLLYELLETVEVGGLKALDQHIEEPEESELFNKYPLISQERNLMAFIADNFRLMAMGKISAHELEGFLEQELDAMEGALMQPSRSLHKTGEAMPGFGILAAIMGIVITMGHIDGSVAEIGNHVAAALVGTFFGIFLCYCLMGPLSNAMGLRIKTELSALECVRTTLVAHLAGKPTLLAVDAGRKLIEQDVKPAFKELEVWVNDFEEQRDAA
;
A
#
# COMPACT_ATOMS: atom_id res chain seq x y z
N MET A 1 -13.63 -6.75 -4.34
CA MET A 1 -15.09 -6.55 -4.50
C MET A 1 -15.62 -5.41 -3.62
N LEU A 2 -15.38 -5.39 -2.30
CA LEU A 2 -15.86 -4.32 -1.39
C LEU A 2 -15.46 -2.89 -1.82
N LYS A 3 -14.23 -2.69 -2.30
CA LYS A 3 -13.75 -1.36 -2.74
C LYS A 3 -14.51 -0.84 -3.97
N VAL A 4 -14.79 -1.73 -4.93
CA VAL A 4 -15.61 -1.39 -6.12
C VAL A 4 -17.06 -1.09 -5.72
N LEU A 5 -17.63 -1.89 -4.82
CA LEU A 5 -18.96 -1.65 -4.26
C LEU A 5 -19.02 -0.30 -3.53
N GLY A 6 -18.03 0.00 -2.70
CA GLY A 6 -17.94 1.29 -2.01
C GLY A 6 -17.88 2.48 -2.98
N SER A 7 -17.05 2.40 -4.02
CA SER A 7 -16.99 3.43 -5.06
C SER A 7 -18.35 3.61 -5.78
N PHE A 8 -19.03 2.50 -6.06
CA PHE A 8 -20.37 2.56 -6.67
C PHE A 8 -21.41 3.20 -5.74
N ILE A 9 -21.40 2.88 -4.44
CA ILE A 9 -22.30 3.49 -3.44
C ILE A 9 -22.07 5.00 -3.35
N ILE A 10 -20.82 5.46 -3.37
CA ILE A 10 -20.50 6.90 -3.35
C ILE A 10 -21.12 7.59 -4.57
N ILE A 11 -20.87 7.08 -5.76
CA ILE A 11 -21.36 7.69 -7.01
C ILE A 11 -22.88 7.65 -7.05
N ALA A 12 -23.49 6.50 -6.77
CA ALA A 12 -24.93 6.32 -6.77
C ALA A 12 -25.62 7.17 -5.70
N GLY A 13 -25.04 7.27 -4.51
CA GLY A 13 -25.57 8.10 -3.42
C GLY A 13 -25.56 9.58 -3.73
N VAL A 14 -24.42 10.09 -4.22
CA VAL A 14 -24.27 11.53 -4.51
C VAL A 14 -25.10 11.94 -5.73
N LEU A 15 -24.95 11.24 -6.87
CA LEU A 15 -25.67 11.57 -8.10
C LEU A 15 -27.14 11.18 -8.03
N GLY A 16 -27.45 10.03 -7.42
CA GLY A 16 -28.84 9.58 -7.19
C GLY A 16 -29.60 10.51 -6.26
N GLY A 17 -28.98 10.96 -5.15
CA GLY A 17 -29.54 11.95 -4.25
C GLY A 17 -29.85 13.29 -4.95
N TYR A 18 -28.93 13.75 -5.79
CA TYR A 18 -29.13 14.97 -6.60
C TYR A 18 -30.30 14.80 -7.60
N ALA A 19 -30.36 13.65 -8.28
CA ALA A 19 -31.46 13.37 -9.19
C ALA A 19 -32.82 13.25 -8.45
N MET A 20 -32.86 12.63 -7.28
CA MET A 20 -34.06 12.55 -6.44
C MET A 20 -34.58 13.94 -5.98
N ALA A 21 -33.67 14.89 -5.83
CA ALA A 21 -34.02 16.29 -5.52
C ALA A 21 -34.48 17.08 -6.77
N ASN A 22 -34.72 16.40 -7.91
CA ASN A 22 -35.03 17.01 -9.22
C ASN A 22 -33.90 17.92 -9.75
N GLY A 23 -32.65 17.63 -9.39
CA GLY A 23 -31.49 18.34 -9.93
C GLY A 23 -31.27 18.03 -11.40
N ASP A 24 -30.96 19.05 -12.20
CA ASP A 24 -30.63 18.87 -13.60
C ASP A 24 -29.19 18.33 -13.76
N MET A 25 -29.07 17.06 -14.16
CA MET A 25 -27.78 16.39 -14.36
C MET A 25 -26.89 17.09 -15.43
N ALA A 26 -27.52 17.77 -16.41
CA ALA A 26 -26.77 18.53 -17.42
C ALA A 26 -26.04 19.73 -16.81
N MET A 27 -26.58 20.32 -15.74
CA MET A 27 -25.95 21.41 -15.00
C MET A 27 -24.64 21.00 -14.31
N LEU A 28 -24.48 19.71 -13.97
CA LEU A 28 -23.23 19.21 -13.37
C LEU A 28 -22.11 19.04 -14.42
N TRP A 29 -22.43 19.08 -15.70
CA TRP A 29 -21.44 18.97 -16.76
C TRP A 29 -20.88 20.35 -17.11
N GLN A 30 -19.81 20.74 -16.43
CA GLN A 30 -19.14 22.03 -16.60
C GLN A 30 -17.68 21.81 -17.03
N PRO A 31 -17.39 21.66 -18.34
CA PRO A 31 -16.05 21.32 -18.83
C PRO A 31 -14.97 22.34 -18.46
N ALA A 32 -15.32 23.64 -18.43
CA ALA A 32 -14.37 24.70 -18.12
C ALA A 32 -13.84 24.58 -16.67
N GLU A 33 -14.74 24.40 -15.70
CA GLU A 33 -14.41 24.19 -14.30
C GLU A 33 -13.63 22.89 -14.09
N MET A 34 -13.99 21.82 -14.81
CA MET A 34 -13.26 20.55 -14.75
C MET A 34 -11.82 20.70 -15.26
N VAL A 35 -11.61 21.44 -16.35
CA VAL A 35 -10.26 21.71 -16.88
C VAL A 35 -9.42 22.54 -15.89
N ILE A 36 -10.01 23.53 -15.24
CA ILE A 36 -9.32 24.34 -14.23
C ILE A 36 -8.89 23.46 -13.06
N ILE A 37 -9.82 22.69 -12.47
CA ILE A 37 -9.58 21.90 -11.27
C ILE A 37 -8.61 20.74 -11.54
N LEU A 38 -8.87 19.96 -12.58
CA LEU A 38 -8.02 18.82 -12.94
C LEU A 38 -6.66 19.30 -13.45
N GLY A 39 -6.60 20.38 -14.23
CA GLY A 39 -5.36 20.97 -14.71
C GLY A 39 -4.49 21.48 -13.56
N ALA A 40 -5.06 22.20 -12.60
CA ALA A 40 -4.35 22.64 -11.40
C ALA A 40 -3.91 21.44 -10.53
N GLY A 41 -4.79 20.46 -10.34
CA GLY A 41 -4.48 19.26 -9.55
C GLY A 41 -3.37 18.41 -10.16
N ILE A 42 -3.47 18.06 -11.44
CA ILE A 42 -2.45 17.28 -12.16
C ILE A 42 -1.15 18.09 -12.26
N GLY A 43 -1.24 19.39 -12.58
CA GLY A 43 -0.07 20.27 -12.64
C GLY A 43 0.67 20.32 -11.30
N SER A 44 -0.04 20.53 -10.19
CA SER A 44 0.56 20.54 -8.84
C SER A 44 1.18 19.20 -8.47
N LEU A 45 0.55 18.10 -8.86
CA LEU A 45 1.05 16.75 -8.63
C LEU A 45 2.38 16.52 -9.37
N ILE A 46 2.46 16.92 -10.64
CA ILE A 46 3.67 16.80 -11.48
C ILE A 46 4.79 17.69 -10.95
N VAL A 47 4.50 18.93 -10.60
CA VAL A 47 5.51 19.86 -10.08
C VAL A 47 6.04 19.40 -8.71
N GLY A 48 5.19 18.80 -7.89
CA GLY A 48 5.53 18.42 -6.52
C GLY A 48 6.20 17.05 -6.38
N ASN A 49 6.32 16.24 -7.44
CA ASN A 49 6.79 14.86 -7.32
C ASN A 49 7.73 14.46 -8.47
N PRO A 50 8.78 13.65 -8.17
CA PRO A 50 9.58 13.00 -9.21
C PRO A 50 8.76 12.01 -10.04
N LYS A 51 9.23 11.72 -11.26
CA LYS A 51 8.53 10.81 -12.20
C LYS A 51 8.36 9.39 -11.66
N GLU A 52 9.31 8.93 -10.84
CA GLU A 52 9.29 7.61 -10.19
C GLU A 52 8.09 7.49 -9.24
N VAL A 53 7.84 8.52 -8.42
CA VAL A 53 6.69 8.59 -7.50
C VAL A 53 5.37 8.62 -8.26
N LEU A 54 5.32 9.35 -9.39
CA LEU A 54 4.12 9.42 -10.24
C LEU A 54 3.80 8.06 -10.89
N GLY A 55 4.83 7.35 -11.37
CA GLY A 55 4.70 6.01 -11.95
C GLY A 55 4.23 5.00 -10.90
N GLU A 56 4.85 5.01 -9.73
CA GLU A 56 4.48 4.13 -8.61
C GLU A 56 3.07 4.42 -8.09
N MET A 57 2.65 5.69 -8.06
CA MET A 57 1.29 6.08 -7.67
C MET A 57 0.24 5.43 -8.58
N LEU A 58 0.46 5.41 -9.89
CA LEU A 58 -0.45 4.76 -10.83
C LEU A 58 -0.50 3.24 -10.63
N THR A 59 0.66 2.63 -10.37
CA THR A 59 0.78 1.19 -10.09
C THR A 59 0.07 0.82 -8.79
N GLN A 60 0.31 1.56 -7.72
CA GLN A 60 -0.34 1.34 -6.44
C GLN A 60 -1.85 1.59 -6.51
N ALA A 61 -2.30 2.66 -7.19
CA ALA A 61 -3.72 2.95 -7.35
C ALA A 61 -4.46 1.83 -8.10
N LYS A 62 -3.87 1.32 -9.20
CA LYS A 62 -4.42 0.12 -9.90
C LYS A 62 -4.43 -1.10 -8.98
N GLY A 63 -3.35 -1.29 -8.25
CA GLY A 63 -3.21 -2.39 -7.30
C GLY A 63 -4.28 -2.41 -6.20
N VAL A 64 -4.85 -1.26 -5.80
CA VAL A 64 -5.95 -1.19 -4.81
C VAL A 64 -7.16 -2.03 -5.24
N PHE A 65 -7.45 -2.09 -6.55
CA PHE A 65 -8.62 -2.80 -7.08
C PHE A 65 -8.31 -4.24 -7.50
N ILE A 66 -7.07 -4.57 -7.81
CA ILE A 66 -6.65 -5.87 -8.39
C ILE A 66 -6.01 -6.76 -7.32
N TYR A 67 -5.36 -6.17 -6.32
CA TYR A 67 -4.55 -6.89 -5.34
C TYR A 67 -5.37 -7.85 -4.48
N ARG A 68 -4.91 -9.09 -4.42
CA ARG A 68 -5.43 -10.09 -3.48
C ARG A 68 -4.71 -9.91 -2.14
N ARG A 69 -5.47 -9.69 -1.07
CA ARG A 69 -4.91 -9.53 0.29
C ARG A 69 -4.02 -10.73 0.64
N ARG A 70 -2.90 -10.47 1.32
CA ARG A 70 -2.06 -11.50 1.91
C ARG A 70 -2.84 -12.18 3.04
N GLY A 71 -3.46 -13.32 2.74
CA GLY A 71 -4.30 -14.08 3.68
C GLY A 71 -3.50 -15.02 4.57
N GLU A 72 -4.20 -15.87 5.32
CA GLU A 72 -3.62 -16.85 6.25
C GLU A 72 -2.58 -17.76 5.59
N GLU A 73 -2.84 -18.22 4.35
CA GLU A 73 -1.90 -19.07 3.61
C GLU A 73 -0.58 -18.36 3.27
N PHE A 74 -0.62 -17.06 2.97
CA PHE A 74 0.59 -16.27 2.78
C PHE A 74 1.42 -16.22 4.08
N GLN A 75 0.74 -15.98 5.20
CA GLN A 75 1.41 -15.92 6.50
C GLN A 75 1.99 -17.28 6.91
N ARG A 76 1.28 -18.37 6.64
CA ARG A 76 1.78 -19.72 6.83
C ARG A 76 3.06 -19.95 6.03
N GLN A 77 3.04 -19.65 4.73
CA GLN A 77 4.21 -19.83 3.88
C GLN A 77 5.40 -18.98 4.32
N LEU A 78 5.16 -17.74 4.75
CA LEU A 78 6.22 -16.87 5.26
C LEU A 78 6.86 -17.44 6.53
N LEU A 79 6.05 -17.83 7.51
CA LEU A 79 6.55 -18.38 8.78
C LEU A 79 7.28 -19.70 8.59
N MET A 80 6.75 -20.58 7.72
CA MET A 80 7.38 -21.87 7.44
C MET A 80 8.67 -21.72 6.62
N LEU A 81 8.72 -20.79 5.67
CA LEU A 81 9.98 -20.47 4.97
C LEU A 81 11.04 -19.98 5.95
N LEU A 82 10.70 -19.04 6.85
CA LEU A 82 11.63 -18.54 7.86
C LEU A 82 12.09 -19.66 8.80
N TYR A 83 11.17 -20.56 9.20
CA TYR A 83 11.51 -21.70 10.02
C TYR A 83 12.51 -22.64 9.30
N GLU A 84 12.22 -23.01 8.06
CA GLU A 84 13.08 -23.93 7.28
C GLU A 84 14.46 -23.32 6.99
N LEU A 85 14.53 -22.01 6.71
CA LEU A 85 15.81 -21.30 6.53
C LEU A 85 16.65 -21.32 7.81
N LEU A 86 16.04 -21.02 8.96
CA LEU A 86 16.73 -21.01 10.25
C LEU A 86 17.15 -22.40 10.69
N GLU A 87 16.34 -23.44 10.50
CA GLU A 87 16.70 -24.83 10.74
C GLU A 87 17.89 -25.27 9.87
N THR A 88 17.91 -24.86 8.61
CA THR A 88 19.04 -25.13 7.71
C THR A 88 20.32 -24.50 8.25
N VAL A 89 20.22 -23.30 8.85
CA VAL A 89 21.36 -22.65 9.52
C VAL A 89 21.79 -23.40 10.78
N GLU A 90 20.86 -23.86 11.61
CA GLU A 90 21.19 -24.58 12.84
C GLU A 90 21.88 -25.91 12.57
N VAL A 91 21.43 -26.66 11.55
CA VAL A 91 21.98 -27.97 11.20
C VAL A 91 23.28 -27.87 10.41
N GLY A 92 23.32 -27.04 9.37
CA GLY A 92 24.44 -27.00 8.42
C GLY A 92 25.32 -25.75 8.52
N GLY A 93 24.98 -24.83 9.43
CA GLY A 93 25.59 -23.51 9.53
C GLY A 93 25.17 -22.58 8.39
N LEU A 94 25.56 -21.32 8.47
CA LEU A 94 25.18 -20.31 7.47
C LEU A 94 25.61 -20.63 6.04
N LYS A 95 26.70 -21.40 5.88
CA LYS A 95 27.15 -21.86 4.56
C LYS A 95 26.18 -22.78 3.84
N ALA A 96 25.33 -23.48 4.58
CA ALA A 96 24.31 -24.34 3.98
C ALA A 96 23.26 -23.54 3.18
N LEU A 97 23.13 -22.23 3.47
CA LEU A 97 22.23 -21.35 2.74
C LEU A 97 22.88 -20.68 1.52
N ASP A 98 24.20 -20.76 1.30
CA ASP A 98 24.89 -19.99 0.25
C ASP A 98 24.20 -20.14 -1.12
N GLN A 99 23.86 -21.37 -1.53
CA GLN A 99 23.17 -21.61 -2.79
C GLN A 99 21.76 -21.01 -2.83
N HIS A 100 21.04 -21.01 -1.71
CA HIS A 100 19.67 -20.49 -1.64
C HIS A 100 19.61 -18.96 -1.60
N ILE A 101 20.60 -18.29 -1.01
CA ILE A 101 20.65 -16.84 -0.88
C ILE A 101 21.36 -16.16 -2.04
N GLU A 102 22.27 -16.84 -2.79
CA GLU A 102 22.90 -16.28 -3.97
C GLU A 102 21.96 -16.27 -5.19
N GLU A 103 21.18 -17.32 -5.38
CA GLU A 103 20.20 -17.46 -6.47
C GLU A 103 18.81 -17.82 -5.92
N PRO A 104 18.14 -16.89 -5.22
CA PRO A 104 16.86 -17.19 -4.55
C PRO A 104 15.74 -17.62 -5.50
N GLU A 105 15.75 -17.12 -6.76
CA GLU A 105 14.75 -17.48 -7.78
C GLU A 105 14.90 -18.94 -8.25
N GLU A 106 16.11 -19.52 -8.18
CA GLU A 106 16.38 -20.91 -8.55
C GLU A 106 16.40 -21.86 -7.33
N SER A 107 16.26 -21.32 -6.13
CA SER A 107 16.31 -22.08 -4.89
C SER A 107 15.12 -23.01 -4.73
N GLU A 108 15.39 -24.30 -4.56
CA GLU A 108 14.36 -25.30 -4.25
C GLU A 108 13.60 -24.96 -2.96
N LEU A 109 14.30 -24.38 -1.97
CA LEU A 109 13.71 -24.00 -0.68
C LEU A 109 12.70 -22.85 -0.85
N PHE A 110 13.07 -21.77 -1.53
CA PHE A 110 12.14 -20.66 -1.82
C PHE A 110 10.98 -21.12 -2.72
N ASN A 111 11.22 -22.02 -3.66
CA ASN A 111 10.20 -22.49 -4.61
C ASN A 111 9.13 -23.39 -3.95
N LYS A 112 9.39 -23.96 -2.76
CA LYS A 112 8.36 -24.63 -1.94
C LYS A 112 7.26 -23.64 -1.49
N TYR A 113 7.56 -22.34 -1.45
CA TYR A 113 6.68 -21.28 -0.93
C TYR A 113 6.31 -20.26 -2.01
N PRO A 114 5.48 -20.65 -2.99
CA PRO A 114 5.23 -19.86 -4.20
C PRO A 114 4.59 -18.49 -3.94
N LEU A 115 3.87 -18.29 -2.84
CA LEU A 115 3.32 -16.97 -2.50
C LEU A 115 4.42 -16.00 -2.05
N ILE A 116 5.53 -16.50 -1.54
CA ILE A 116 6.67 -15.68 -1.11
C ILE A 116 7.64 -15.48 -2.26
N SER A 117 7.95 -16.52 -3.04
CA SER A 117 8.88 -16.43 -4.18
C SER A 117 8.38 -15.49 -5.29
N GLN A 118 7.07 -15.25 -5.40
CA GLN A 118 6.50 -14.26 -6.31
C GLN A 118 6.65 -12.81 -5.83
N GLU A 119 6.95 -12.59 -4.55
CA GLU A 119 7.12 -11.27 -3.94
C GLU A 119 8.60 -10.87 -3.95
N ARG A 120 9.10 -10.35 -5.09
CA ARG A 120 10.52 -10.06 -5.31
C ARG A 120 11.17 -9.24 -4.19
N ASN A 121 10.49 -8.20 -3.71
CA ASN A 121 11.04 -7.33 -2.67
C ASN A 121 11.19 -8.08 -1.33
N LEU A 122 10.23 -8.91 -0.97
CA LEU A 122 10.28 -9.71 0.26
C LEU A 122 11.36 -10.79 0.15
N MET A 123 11.45 -11.47 -0.98
CA MET A 123 12.46 -12.48 -1.23
C MET A 123 13.89 -11.90 -1.20
N ALA A 124 14.09 -10.76 -1.86
CA ALA A 124 15.37 -10.05 -1.83
C ALA A 124 15.74 -9.62 -0.40
N PHE A 125 14.78 -9.05 0.34
CA PHE A 125 15.00 -8.66 1.74
C PHE A 125 15.40 -9.85 2.62
N ILE A 126 14.76 -11.01 2.46
CA ILE A 126 15.12 -12.23 3.20
C ILE A 126 16.55 -12.66 2.82
N ALA A 127 16.85 -12.81 1.52
CA ALA A 127 18.14 -13.29 1.04
C ALA A 127 19.30 -12.38 1.47
N ASP A 128 19.15 -11.06 1.30
CA ASP A 128 20.18 -10.08 1.64
C ASP A 128 20.51 -10.07 3.14
N ASN A 129 19.49 -10.24 3.98
CA ASN A 129 19.69 -10.27 5.43
C ASN A 129 20.28 -11.60 5.92
N PHE A 130 19.94 -12.72 5.31
CA PHE A 130 20.67 -13.97 5.58
C PHE A 130 22.12 -13.89 5.08
N ARG A 131 22.39 -13.23 3.94
CA ARG A 131 23.75 -12.98 3.45
C ARG A 131 24.56 -12.12 4.44
N LEU A 132 23.93 -11.07 5.01
CA LEU A 132 24.55 -10.24 6.04
C LEU A 132 24.91 -11.05 7.29
N MET A 133 24.01 -11.93 7.75
CA MET A 133 24.27 -12.85 8.86
C MET A 133 25.40 -13.85 8.53
N ALA A 134 25.46 -14.35 7.29
CA ALA A 134 26.49 -15.31 6.83
C ALA A 134 27.91 -14.71 6.85
N MET A 135 28.07 -13.38 6.75
CA MET A 135 29.35 -12.70 6.94
C MET A 135 29.92 -12.86 8.36
N GLY A 136 29.10 -13.28 9.32
CA GLY A 136 29.52 -13.77 10.65
C GLY A 136 30.13 -12.74 11.60
N LYS A 137 29.92 -11.44 11.33
CA LYS A 137 30.54 -10.34 12.12
C LYS A 137 29.52 -9.36 12.70
N ILE A 138 28.24 -9.71 12.70
CA ILE A 138 27.17 -8.84 13.14
C ILE A 138 26.53 -9.38 14.44
N SER A 139 26.34 -8.52 15.41
CA SER A 139 25.56 -8.85 16.62
C SER A 139 24.06 -8.64 16.38
N ALA A 140 23.22 -9.26 17.23
CA ALA A 140 21.76 -9.09 17.15
C ALA A 140 21.34 -7.61 17.24
N HIS A 141 22.00 -6.83 18.08
CA HIS A 141 21.70 -5.40 18.26
C HIS A 141 22.10 -4.56 17.03
N GLU A 142 23.24 -4.88 16.40
CA GLU A 142 23.66 -4.18 15.17
C GLU A 142 22.72 -4.54 14.00
N LEU A 143 22.35 -5.82 13.86
CA LEU A 143 21.38 -6.26 12.84
C LEU A 143 20.05 -5.55 13.05
N GLU A 144 19.54 -5.49 14.27
CA GLU A 144 18.29 -4.80 14.60
C GLU A 144 18.32 -3.34 14.14
N GLY A 145 19.40 -2.61 14.44
CA GLY A 145 19.56 -1.21 14.06
C GLY A 145 19.64 -1.02 12.55
N PHE A 146 20.33 -1.91 11.81
CA PHE A 146 20.39 -1.83 10.34
C PHE A 146 19.05 -2.10 9.69
N LEU A 147 18.35 -3.15 10.14
CA LEU A 147 17.04 -3.51 9.61
C LEU A 147 15.97 -2.46 9.93
N GLU A 148 16.03 -1.83 11.11
CA GLU A 148 15.13 -0.73 11.45
C GLU A 148 15.30 0.46 10.50
N GLN A 149 16.55 0.87 10.25
CA GLN A 149 16.84 1.97 9.32
C GLN A 149 16.44 1.62 7.88
N GLU A 150 16.65 0.38 7.44
CA GLU A 150 16.26 -0.09 6.11
C GLU A 150 14.72 -0.06 5.97
N LEU A 151 13.98 -0.58 6.94
CA LEU A 151 12.52 -0.60 6.92
C LEU A 151 11.93 0.81 6.99
N ASP A 152 12.49 1.71 7.78
CA ASP A 152 12.09 3.13 7.83
C ASP A 152 12.29 3.81 6.47
N ALA A 153 13.42 3.55 5.80
CA ALA A 153 13.68 4.07 4.46
C ALA A 153 12.71 3.49 3.42
N MET A 154 12.43 2.19 3.49
CA MET A 154 11.47 1.51 2.61
C MET A 154 10.05 2.04 2.85
N GLU A 155 9.61 2.20 4.11
CA GLU A 155 8.32 2.80 4.44
C GLU A 155 8.19 4.21 3.87
N GLY A 156 9.22 5.04 4.08
CA GLY A 156 9.28 6.40 3.54
C GLY A 156 9.05 6.43 2.03
N ALA A 157 9.76 5.58 1.29
CA ALA A 157 9.68 5.49 -0.16
C ALA A 157 8.32 4.92 -0.65
N LEU A 158 7.88 3.80 -0.07
CA LEU A 158 6.63 3.13 -0.46
C LEU A 158 5.38 3.96 -0.15
N MET A 159 5.38 4.71 0.96
CA MET A 159 4.27 5.56 1.36
C MET A 159 4.21 6.90 0.62
N GLN A 160 5.30 7.31 -0.03
CA GLN A 160 5.36 8.61 -0.72
C GLN A 160 4.26 8.79 -1.78
N PRO A 161 3.95 7.82 -2.66
CA PRO A 161 2.86 7.94 -3.63
C PRO A 161 1.49 8.18 -3.00
N SER A 162 1.17 7.42 -1.95
CA SER A 162 -0.09 7.55 -1.19
C SER A 162 -0.20 8.93 -0.53
N ARG A 163 0.88 9.40 0.13
CA ARG A 163 0.94 10.72 0.77
C ARG A 163 0.80 11.85 -0.26
N SER A 164 1.43 11.73 -1.43
CA SER A 164 1.34 12.73 -2.50
C SER A 164 -0.07 12.80 -3.08
N LEU A 165 -0.72 11.66 -3.31
CA LEU A 165 -2.10 11.60 -3.76
C LEU A 165 -3.05 12.23 -2.72
N HIS A 166 -2.85 11.91 -1.44
CA HIS A 166 -3.63 12.48 -0.34
C HIS A 166 -3.51 14.00 -0.29
N LYS A 167 -2.27 14.52 -0.29
CA LYS A 167 -1.99 15.96 -0.26
C LYS A 167 -2.58 16.69 -1.46
N THR A 168 -2.51 16.10 -2.66
CA THR A 168 -3.16 16.68 -3.85
C THR A 168 -4.68 16.63 -3.71
N GLY A 169 -5.24 15.54 -3.16
CA GLY A 169 -6.67 15.43 -2.85
C GLY A 169 -7.14 16.54 -1.92
N GLU A 170 -6.40 16.84 -0.86
CA GLU A 170 -6.71 17.93 0.08
C GLU A 170 -6.67 19.32 -0.57
N ALA A 171 -5.92 19.50 -1.66
CA ALA A 171 -5.89 20.74 -2.41
C ALA A 171 -7.08 20.92 -3.38
N MET A 172 -7.77 19.82 -3.75
CA MET A 172 -8.87 19.87 -4.74
C MET A 172 -10.02 20.82 -4.37
N PRO A 173 -10.50 20.91 -3.12
CA PRO A 173 -11.49 21.90 -2.73
C PRO A 173 -11.01 23.34 -2.97
N GLY A 174 -9.72 23.62 -2.72
CA GLY A 174 -9.10 24.91 -3.02
C GLY A 174 -9.12 25.24 -4.53
N PHE A 175 -8.83 24.26 -5.38
CA PHE A 175 -8.94 24.42 -6.84
C PHE A 175 -10.40 24.58 -7.28
N GLY A 176 -11.35 23.93 -6.59
CA GLY A 176 -12.78 24.14 -6.79
C GLY A 176 -13.22 25.58 -6.47
N ILE A 177 -12.72 26.15 -5.39
CA ILE A 177 -12.95 27.56 -5.04
C ILE A 177 -12.30 28.47 -6.08
N LEU A 178 -11.10 28.18 -6.55
CA LEU A 178 -10.43 28.92 -7.61
C LEU A 178 -11.28 28.97 -8.89
N ALA A 179 -11.79 27.83 -9.33
CA ALA A 179 -12.69 27.75 -10.49
C ALA A 179 -13.97 28.57 -10.27
N ALA A 180 -14.58 28.46 -9.08
CA ALA A 180 -15.77 29.22 -8.72
C ALA A 180 -15.54 30.75 -8.77
N ILE A 181 -14.42 31.24 -8.26
CA ILE A 181 -14.05 32.66 -8.32
C ILE A 181 -13.91 33.14 -9.79
N MET A 182 -13.24 32.33 -10.62
CA MET A 182 -13.11 32.62 -12.05
C MET A 182 -14.47 32.65 -12.74
N GLY A 183 -15.38 31.74 -12.43
CA GLY A 183 -16.77 31.75 -12.92
C GLY A 183 -17.55 33.00 -12.49
N ILE A 184 -17.38 33.43 -11.24
CA ILE A 184 -18.01 34.66 -10.74
C ILE A 184 -17.43 35.92 -11.47
N VAL A 185 -16.12 35.96 -11.72
CA VAL A 185 -15.51 37.08 -12.49
C VAL A 185 -16.10 37.17 -13.88
N ILE A 186 -16.31 36.03 -14.56
CA ILE A 186 -16.98 35.99 -15.88
C ILE A 186 -18.42 36.48 -15.75
N THR A 187 -19.16 36.03 -14.73
CA THR A 187 -20.54 36.48 -14.46
C THR A 187 -20.64 38.00 -14.29
N MET A 188 -19.71 38.59 -13.54
CA MET A 188 -19.66 40.06 -13.34
C MET A 188 -19.39 40.82 -14.63
N GLY A 189 -18.62 40.25 -15.55
CA GLY A 189 -18.42 40.81 -16.90
C GLY A 189 -19.67 40.79 -17.78
N HIS A 190 -20.70 40.02 -17.42
CA HIS A 190 -21.96 39.88 -18.16
C HIS A 190 -23.18 40.29 -17.30
N ILE A 191 -23.00 41.21 -16.35
CA ILE A 191 -24.04 41.60 -15.40
C ILE A 191 -25.27 42.26 -16.09
N ASP A 192 -25.09 42.83 -17.28
CA ASP A 192 -26.15 43.41 -18.10
C ASP A 192 -26.94 42.37 -18.90
N GLY A 193 -26.55 41.06 -18.79
CA GLY A 193 -27.22 39.92 -19.44
C GLY A 193 -28.58 39.58 -18.83
N SER A 194 -29.23 38.56 -19.38
CA SER A 194 -30.49 38.09 -18.81
C SER A 194 -30.29 37.41 -17.42
N VAL A 195 -31.31 37.50 -16.56
CA VAL A 195 -31.30 36.81 -15.24
C VAL A 195 -31.03 35.32 -15.37
N ALA A 196 -31.47 34.69 -16.46
CA ALA A 196 -31.24 33.29 -16.74
C ALA A 196 -29.74 32.98 -17.04
N GLU A 197 -29.07 33.86 -17.81
CA GLU A 197 -27.62 33.73 -18.07
C GLU A 197 -26.81 33.90 -16.80
N ILE A 198 -27.11 34.90 -15.98
CA ILE A 198 -26.47 35.13 -14.69
C ILE A 198 -26.67 33.89 -13.79
N GLY A 199 -27.90 33.35 -13.74
CA GLY A 199 -28.20 32.15 -12.97
C GLY A 199 -27.37 30.91 -13.42
N ASN A 200 -27.20 30.71 -14.72
CA ASN A 200 -26.40 29.61 -15.27
C ASN A 200 -24.92 29.79 -14.92
N HIS A 201 -24.35 30.97 -15.00
CA HIS A 201 -22.95 31.20 -14.61
C HIS A 201 -22.70 30.98 -13.11
N VAL A 202 -23.64 31.40 -12.26
CA VAL A 202 -23.57 31.17 -10.81
C VAL A 202 -23.66 29.66 -10.51
N ALA A 203 -24.57 28.94 -11.19
CA ALA A 203 -24.68 27.50 -11.03
C ALA A 203 -23.39 26.79 -11.45
N ALA A 204 -22.77 27.19 -12.58
CA ALA A 204 -21.50 26.63 -13.02
C ALA A 204 -20.39 26.81 -11.98
N ALA A 205 -20.25 28.03 -11.42
CA ALA A 205 -19.27 28.29 -10.36
C ALA A 205 -19.48 27.43 -9.11
N LEU A 206 -20.73 27.18 -8.71
CA LEU A 206 -21.04 26.28 -7.59
C LEU A 206 -20.69 24.81 -7.89
N VAL A 207 -20.89 24.38 -9.15
CA VAL A 207 -20.50 23.02 -9.60
C VAL A 207 -18.98 22.82 -9.51
N GLY A 208 -18.16 23.84 -9.80
CA GLY A 208 -16.72 23.80 -9.61
C GLY A 208 -16.34 23.48 -8.16
N THR A 209 -16.96 24.18 -7.20
CA THR A 209 -16.75 23.89 -5.77
C THR A 209 -17.17 22.46 -5.39
N PHE A 210 -18.36 22.04 -5.84
CA PHE A 210 -18.85 20.68 -5.62
C PHE A 210 -17.86 19.64 -6.18
N PHE A 211 -17.38 19.83 -7.41
CA PHE A 211 -16.45 18.88 -8.05
C PHE A 211 -15.13 18.78 -7.32
N GLY A 212 -14.54 19.88 -6.85
CA GLY A 212 -13.34 19.89 -6.02
C GLY A 212 -13.51 19.10 -4.72
N ILE A 213 -14.64 19.32 -4.02
CA ILE A 213 -14.99 18.60 -2.78
C ILE A 213 -15.21 17.11 -3.07
N PHE A 214 -15.93 16.80 -4.13
CA PHE A 214 -16.20 15.41 -4.54
C PHE A 214 -14.90 14.64 -4.85
N LEU A 215 -13.98 15.24 -5.62
CA LEU A 215 -12.68 14.63 -5.92
C LEU A 215 -11.87 14.37 -4.63
N CYS A 216 -11.85 15.30 -3.70
CA CYS A 216 -11.13 15.17 -2.44
C CYS A 216 -11.66 14.00 -1.61
N TYR A 217 -12.92 14.09 -1.18
CA TYR A 217 -13.47 13.22 -0.13
C TYR A 217 -14.05 11.92 -0.67
N CYS A 218 -14.53 11.91 -1.91
CA CYS A 218 -15.18 10.73 -2.48
C CYS A 218 -14.24 9.86 -3.31
N LEU A 219 -13.14 10.40 -3.85
CA LEU A 219 -12.25 9.65 -4.74
C LEU A 219 -10.81 9.60 -4.21
N MET A 220 -10.11 10.73 -4.11
CA MET A 220 -8.67 10.75 -3.82
C MET A 220 -8.36 10.36 -2.37
N GLY A 221 -9.14 10.82 -1.41
CA GLY A 221 -8.98 10.48 -0.01
C GLY A 221 -9.13 8.98 0.27
N PRO A 222 -10.26 8.35 -0.08
CA PRO A 222 -10.42 6.89 0.06
C PRO A 222 -9.38 6.08 -0.71
N LEU A 223 -8.99 6.51 -1.91
CA LEU A 223 -8.00 5.82 -2.72
C LEU A 223 -6.61 5.88 -2.07
N SER A 224 -6.16 7.06 -1.66
CA SER A 224 -4.87 7.23 -0.98
C SER A 224 -4.81 6.44 0.32
N ASN A 225 -5.87 6.46 1.12
CA ASN A 225 -5.95 5.65 2.34
C ASN A 225 -5.86 4.14 2.04
N ALA A 226 -6.55 3.67 1.00
CA ALA A 226 -6.49 2.26 0.59
C ALA A 226 -5.09 1.84 0.08
N MET A 227 -4.36 2.76 -0.58
CA MET A 227 -2.95 2.57 -0.95
C MET A 227 -2.07 2.45 0.30
N GLY A 228 -2.20 3.37 1.26
CA GLY A 228 -1.43 3.36 2.49
C GLY A 228 -1.65 2.10 3.34
N LEU A 229 -2.90 1.63 3.46
CA LEU A 229 -3.21 0.38 4.16
C LEU A 229 -2.56 -0.84 3.51
N ARG A 230 -2.53 -0.88 2.17
CA ARG A 230 -1.84 -1.96 1.45
C ARG A 230 -0.34 -2.00 1.78
N ILE A 231 0.30 -0.85 1.77
CA ILE A 231 1.73 -0.75 2.07
C ILE A 231 2.02 -1.18 3.51
N LYS A 232 1.19 -0.83 4.47
CA LYS A 232 1.32 -1.32 5.85
C LYS A 232 1.30 -2.84 5.93
N THR A 233 0.46 -3.50 5.15
CA THR A 233 0.42 -4.96 5.07
C THR A 233 1.71 -5.52 4.43
N GLU A 234 2.32 -4.82 3.47
CA GLU A 234 3.63 -5.21 2.91
C GLU A 234 4.74 -5.08 3.95
N LEU A 235 4.76 -3.98 4.68
CA LEU A 235 5.74 -3.73 5.74
C LEU A 235 5.63 -4.72 6.90
N SER A 236 4.43 -5.13 7.28
CA SER A 236 4.25 -6.10 8.37
C SER A 236 4.93 -7.45 8.11
N ALA A 237 5.02 -7.87 6.84
CA ALA A 237 5.75 -9.08 6.46
C ALA A 237 7.27 -8.88 6.60
N LEU A 238 7.80 -7.72 6.21
CA LEU A 238 9.21 -7.38 6.38
C LEU A 238 9.59 -7.26 7.88
N GLU A 239 8.71 -6.65 8.68
CA GLU A 239 8.87 -6.60 10.14
C GLU A 239 8.85 -7.98 10.80
N CYS A 240 8.01 -8.89 10.28
CA CYS A 240 8.00 -10.28 10.71
C CYS A 240 9.37 -10.93 10.45
N VAL A 241 9.95 -10.74 9.26
CA VAL A 241 11.29 -11.24 8.91
C VAL A 241 12.34 -10.63 9.83
N ARG A 242 12.39 -9.29 9.96
CA ARG A 242 13.33 -8.59 10.85
C ARG A 242 13.33 -9.18 12.25
N THR A 243 12.16 -9.25 12.86
CA THR A 243 12.02 -9.70 14.24
C THR A 243 12.43 -11.16 14.40
N THR A 244 12.14 -12.01 13.43
CA THR A 244 12.56 -13.42 13.41
C THR A 244 14.08 -13.54 13.37
N LEU A 245 14.75 -12.82 12.45
CA LEU A 245 16.20 -12.88 12.28
C LEU A 245 16.95 -12.36 13.52
N VAL A 246 16.50 -11.21 14.05
CA VAL A 246 17.07 -10.62 15.27
C VAL A 246 16.90 -11.57 16.47
N ALA A 247 15.73 -12.17 16.64
CA ALA A 247 15.49 -13.11 17.74
C ALA A 247 16.38 -14.36 17.62
N HIS A 248 16.54 -14.90 16.41
CA HIS A 248 17.43 -16.03 16.17
C HIS A 248 18.89 -15.68 16.47
N LEU A 249 19.38 -14.56 15.97
CA LEU A 249 20.75 -14.11 16.20
C LEU A 249 21.02 -13.75 17.69
N ALA A 250 19.96 -13.41 18.44
CA ALA A 250 19.99 -13.26 19.89
C ALA A 250 20.00 -14.62 20.66
N GLY A 251 20.10 -15.76 19.95
CA GLY A 251 20.19 -17.10 20.53
C GLY A 251 18.85 -17.69 20.97
N LYS A 252 17.72 -17.23 20.42
CA LYS A 252 16.43 -17.88 20.66
C LYS A 252 16.31 -19.13 19.81
N PRO A 253 15.73 -20.24 20.35
CA PRO A 253 15.37 -21.40 19.55
C PRO A 253 14.53 -21.02 18.33
N THR A 254 14.68 -21.74 17.21
CA THR A 254 14.05 -21.43 15.92
C THR A 254 12.55 -21.17 16.04
N LEU A 255 11.79 -22.06 16.69
CA LEU A 255 10.35 -21.88 16.90
C LEU A 255 10.00 -20.56 17.62
N LEU A 256 10.77 -20.20 18.65
CA LEU A 256 10.53 -18.97 19.41
C LEU A 256 10.94 -17.72 18.62
N ALA A 257 11.97 -17.81 17.77
CA ALA A 257 12.36 -16.73 16.87
C ALA A 257 11.26 -16.45 15.83
N VAL A 258 10.71 -17.51 15.22
CA VAL A 258 9.59 -17.40 14.27
C VAL A 258 8.31 -16.91 14.96
N ASP A 259 8.03 -17.33 16.21
CA ASP A 259 6.91 -16.81 17.00
C ASP A 259 7.04 -15.30 17.28
N ALA A 260 8.27 -14.83 17.54
CA ALA A 260 8.49 -13.40 17.72
C ALA A 260 8.08 -12.61 16.47
N GLY A 261 8.43 -13.06 15.26
CA GLY A 261 7.98 -12.49 14.00
C GLY A 261 6.47 -12.60 13.79
N ARG A 262 5.89 -13.79 14.08
CA ARG A 262 4.44 -14.01 14.00
C ARG A 262 3.63 -12.96 14.76
N LYS A 263 4.12 -12.46 15.88
CA LYS A 263 3.43 -11.45 16.72
C LYS A 263 3.23 -10.12 16.01
N LEU A 264 4.02 -9.81 14.97
CA LEU A 264 3.90 -8.57 14.17
C LEU A 264 2.94 -8.70 12.99
N ILE A 265 2.42 -9.88 12.71
CA ILE A 265 1.40 -10.10 11.68
C ILE A 265 0.09 -9.43 12.10
N GLU A 266 -0.62 -8.83 11.12
CA GLU A 266 -1.92 -8.21 11.31
C GLU A 266 -2.92 -9.17 11.98
N GLN A 267 -3.66 -8.69 12.98
CA GLN A 267 -4.46 -9.49 13.90
C GLN A 267 -5.49 -10.41 13.21
N ASP A 268 -6.05 -9.98 12.09
CA ASP A 268 -7.11 -10.68 11.36
C ASP A 268 -6.61 -11.83 10.45
N VAL A 269 -5.29 -11.92 10.22
CA VAL A 269 -4.63 -13.00 9.46
C VAL A 269 -3.50 -13.66 10.24
N LYS A 270 -3.33 -13.30 11.52
CA LYS A 270 -2.31 -13.86 12.39
C LYS A 270 -2.70 -15.27 12.82
N PRO A 271 -1.91 -16.30 12.48
CA PRO A 271 -2.16 -17.65 12.99
C PRO A 271 -1.97 -17.70 14.51
N ALA A 272 -2.70 -18.59 15.18
CA ALA A 272 -2.48 -18.86 16.59
C ALA A 272 -1.10 -19.55 16.80
N PHE A 273 -0.50 -19.38 17.99
CA PHE A 273 0.77 -20.05 18.30
C PHE A 273 0.67 -21.57 18.13
N LYS A 274 -0.46 -22.15 18.56
CA LYS A 274 -0.72 -23.59 18.43
C LYS A 274 -0.75 -24.06 16.97
N GLU A 275 -1.21 -23.23 16.04
CA GLU A 275 -1.19 -23.55 14.61
C GLU A 275 0.23 -23.59 14.07
N LEU A 276 1.05 -22.58 14.45
CA LEU A 276 2.48 -22.59 14.11
C LEU A 276 3.18 -23.83 14.65
N GLU A 277 2.92 -24.20 15.91
CA GLU A 277 3.49 -25.39 16.55
C GLU A 277 3.11 -26.68 15.79
N VAL A 278 1.85 -26.80 15.35
CA VAL A 278 1.41 -27.94 14.53
C VAL A 278 2.15 -27.98 13.19
N TRP A 279 2.26 -26.86 12.49
CA TRP A 279 2.95 -26.81 11.19
C TRP A 279 4.43 -27.17 11.30
N VAL A 280 5.08 -26.76 12.38
CA VAL A 280 6.48 -27.08 12.66
C VAL A 280 6.64 -28.57 12.96
N ASN A 281 5.79 -29.13 13.82
CA ASN A 281 5.84 -30.57 14.14
C ASN A 281 5.61 -31.42 12.88
N ASP A 282 4.62 -31.09 12.06
CA ASP A 282 4.36 -31.78 10.79
C ASP A 282 5.57 -31.72 9.85
N PHE A 283 6.29 -30.62 9.82
CA PHE A 283 7.50 -30.44 9.01
C PHE A 283 8.65 -31.31 9.54
N GLU A 284 8.88 -31.31 10.86
CA GLU A 284 9.92 -32.13 11.50
C GLU A 284 9.67 -33.62 11.30
N GLU A 285 8.44 -34.09 11.47
CA GLU A 285 8.07 -35.48 11.22
C GLU A 285 8.32 -35.89 9.76
N GLN A 286 8.04 -35.05 8.80
CA GLN A 286 8.30 -35.32 7.38
C GLN A 286 9.79 -35.33 7.06
N ARG A 287 10.59 -34.49 7.69
CA ARG A 287 12.04 -34.46 7.53
C ARG A 287 12.70 -35.70 8.11
N ASP A 288 12.26 -36.15 9.29
CA ASP A 288 12.82 -37.32 9.95
C ASP A 288 12.42 -38.63 9.27
N ALA A 289 11.38 -38.62 8.43
CA ALA A 289 10.90 -39.74 7.64
C ALA A 289 11.58 -39.87 6.25
N ALA A 290 12.28 -38.84 5.78
CA ALA A 290 12.91 -38.73 4.44
C ALA A 290 14.40 -39.10 4.50
#